data_d390c0e3459ae258ea00f28d692631f1
#
_entry.id   d390c0e3459ae258ea00f28d692631f1
#
_cell.length_a   1.000
_cell.length_b   1.000
_cell.length_c   1.000
_cell.angle_alpha   90.00
_cell.angle_beta   90.00
_cell.angle_gamma   90.00
#
_symmetry.space_group_name_H-M   'P 1'
#
loop_
_entity.id
_entity.type
_entity.pdbx_description
1 polymer ?
#
loop_
_entity_poly.entity_id
_entity_poly.type
_entity_poly.pdbx_seq_one_letter_code
_entity_poly.pdbx_strand_id
1 'polypeptide(L)'
;MSIIEKSIEVNVPEYKAYAQWMKFEEFPQFMEGVKEVTRLDGKRFHWKAEIAGRNTEWETEVTAQAADQRLAWTSRGSVIKGCVVTFHPLSSAKSKIMLQVEYDSQGSAEHGGETLEAVSQRVQGDLERFKALIEKRWRPPGRDTIFDNFPM
;
A
#
# COMPACT_ATOMS: atom_id res chain seq x y z
N MET A 1 0.11 7.68 -20.76
CA MET A 1 0.21 7.16 -19.39
C MET A 1 -1.16 7.16 -18.75
N SER A 2 -1.49 6.10 -18.04
CA SER A 2 -2.82 5.93 -17.45
C SER A 2 -2.75 6.03 -15.93
N ILE A 3 -3.86 6.46 -15.31
CA ILE A 3 -3.98 6.50 -13.86
C ILE A 3 -5.02 5.48 -13.44
N ILE A 4 -4.64 4.59 -12.53
CA ILE A 4 -5.54 3.64 -11.89
C ILE A 4 -5.87 4.21 -10.51
N GLU A 5 -7.15 4.36 -10.22
CA GLU A 5 -7.60 4.85 -8.92
C GLU A 5 -8.50 3.81 -8.27
N LYS A 6 -8.14 3.41 -7.06
CA LYS A 6 -8.91 2.47 -6.26
C LYS A 6 -8.98 2.98 -4.84
N SER A 7 -10.05 2.62 -4.15
CA SER A 7 -10.19 2.99 -2.75
C SER A 7 -10.83 1.87 -1.96
N ILE A 8 -10.66 1.92 -0.63
CA ILE A 8 -11.27 0.96 0.28
C ILE A 8 -11.52 1.64 1.62
N GLU A 9 -12.62 1.27 2.26
CA GLU A 9 -12.88 1.71 3.64
C GLU A 9 -12.38 0.65 4.59
N VAL A 10 -11.70 1.07 5.64
CA VAL A 10 -11.17 0.18 6.66
C VAL A 10 -11.68 0.60 8.04
N ASN A 11 -11.90 -0.37 8.91
CA ASN A 11 -12.43 -0.12 10.25
C ASN A 11 -11.30 0.15 11.24
N VAL A 12 -10.44 1.09 10.87
CA VAL A 12 -9.37 1.61 11.72
C VAL A 12 -9.24 3.11 11.45
N PRO A 13 -8.74 3.88 12.42
CA PRO A 13 -8.51 5.30 12.17
C PRO A 13 -7.38 5.51 11.15
N GLU A 14 -7.39 6.67 10.50
CA GLU A 14 -6.44 6.99 9.43
C GLU A 14 -4.99 6.96 9.88
N TYR A 15 -4.71 7.33 11.13
CA TYR A 15 -3.32 7.31 11.61
C TYR A 15 -2.76 5.90 11.73
N LYS A 16 -3.61 4.91 11.98
CA LYS A 16 -3.17 3.51 12.00
C LYS A 16 -2.93 2.97 10.60
N ALA A 17 -3.80 3.33 9.67
CA ALA A 17 -3.62 2.94 8.27
C ALA A 17 -2.33 3.56 7.71
N TYR A 18 -2.12 4.85 7.98
CA TYR A 18 -0.91 5.55 7.54
C TYR A 18 0.35 4.90 8.13
N ALA A 19 0.34 4.60 9.43
CA ALA A 19 1.49 4.00 10.09
C ALA A 19 1.88 2.66 9.45
N GLN A 20 0.88 1.85 9.07
CA GLN A 20 1.14 0.59 8.41
C GLN A 20 1.72 0.78 6.99
N TRP A 21 1.19 1.75 6.24
CA TRP A 21 1.71 2.05 4.91
C TRP A 21 3.13 2.60 4.94
N MET A 22 3.55 3.20 6.03
CA MET A 22 4.93 3.66 6.18
C MET A 22 5.92 2.53 6.41
N LYS A 23 5.45 1.34 6.73
CA LYS A 23 6.30 0.18 6.93
C LYS A 23 6.50 -0.53 5.61
N PHE A 24 7.33 0.05 4.73
CA PHE A 24 7.57 -0.45 3.38
C PHE A 24 8.06 -1.90 3.38
N GLU A 25 8.90 -2.26 4.35
CA GLU A 25 9.45 -3.61 4.44
C GLU A 25 8.38 -4.66 4.74
N GLU A 26 7.17 -4.24 5.16
CA GLU A 26 6.06 -5.15 5.40
C GLU A 26 5.09 -5.26 4.23
N PHE A 27 5.33 -4.54 3.14
CA PHE A 27 4.47 -4.61 1.95
C PHE A 27 4.26 -6.04 1.42
N PRO A 28 5.24 -6.95 1.50
CA PRO A 28 4.99 -8.34 1.06
C PRO A 28 3.83 -9.03 1.76
N GLN A 29 3.42 -8.53 2.92
CA GLN A 29 2.33 -9.15 3.69
C GLN A 29 0.96 -8.90 3.07
N PHE A 30 0.80 -7.87 2.22
CA PHE A 30 -0.48 -7.61 1.57
C PHE A 30 -0.39 -7.29 0.07
N MET A 31 0.80 -7.05 -0.46
CA MET A 31 0.99 -6.81 -1.89
C MET A 31 1.36 -8.11 -2.60
N GLU A 32 0.44 -8.59 -3.44
CA GLU A 32 0.63 -9.83 -4.16
C GLU A 32 1.86 -9.77 -5.05
N GLY A 33 2.68 -10.82 -4.98
CA GLY A 33 3.87 -10.93 -5.80
C GLY A 33 5.09 -10.22 -5.25
N VAL A 34 4.93 -9.26 -4.35
CA VAL A 34 6.08 -8.58 -3.75
C VAL A 34 6.73 -9.53 -2.74
N LYS A 35 8.00 -9.84 -2.96
CA LYS A 35 8.77 -10.79 -2.14
C LYS A 35 9.55 -10.09 -1.04
N GLU A 36 10.15 -8.96 -1.35
CA GLU A 36 11.02 -8.26 -0.42
C GLU A 36 11.10 -6.79 -0.78
N VAL A 37 11.07 -5.94 0.25
CA VAL A 37 11.34 -4.51 0.11
C VAL A 37 12.46 -4.17 1.08
N THR A 38 13.56 -3.64 0.57
CA THR A 38 14.75 -3.31 1.36
C THR A 38 14.96 -1.80 1.35
N ARG A 39 15.14 -1.22 2.52
CA ARG A 39 15.46 0.20 2.64
C ARG A 39 16.91 0.45 2.20
N LEU A 40 17.10 1.37 1.26
CA LEU A 40 18.42 1.78 0.80
C LEU A 40 18.91 3.00 1.58
N ASP A 41 18.00 3.95 1.82
CA ASP A 41 18.28 5.12 2.66
C ASP A 41 16.95 5.67 3.19
N GLY A 42 16.93 6.88 3.69
CA GLY A 42 15.73 7.45 4.31
C GLY A 42 14.50 7.56 3.41
N LYS A 43 14.72 7.57 2.09
CA LYS A 43 13.63 7.77 1.11
C LYS A 43 13.60 6.74 0.00
N ARG A 44 14.63 5.92 -0.16
CA ARG A 44 14.73 4.99 -1.28
C ARG A 44 14.65 3.55 -0.80
N PHE A 45 13.97 2.73 -1.62
CA PHE A 45 13.75 1.33 -1.34
C PHE A 45 13.99 0.50 -2.59
N HIS A 46 14.49 -0.71 -2.40
CA HIS A 46 14.66 -1.69 -3.47
C HIS A 46 13.60 -2.76 -3.30
N TRP A 47 12.90 -3.08 -4.39
CA TRP A 47 11.80 -4.05 -4.38
C TRP A 47 12.16 -5.26 -5.20
N LYS A 48 11.83 -6.44 -4.70
CA LYS A 48 11.91 -7.70 -5.43
C LYS A 48 10.52 -8.32 -5.47
N ALA A 49 10.09 -8.74 -6.65
CA ALA A 49 8.76 -9.28 -6.83
C ALA A 49 8.75 -10.35 -7.91
N GLU A 50 7.72 -11.20 -7.86
CA GLU A 50 7.40 -12.11 -8.95
C GLU A 50 6.03 -11.71 -9.47
N ILE A 51 5.99 -11.17 -10.68
CA ILE A 51 4.78 -10.64 -11.29
C ILE A 51 4.61 -11.29 -12.65
N ALA A 52 3.42 -11.84 -12.90
CA ALA A 52 3.11 -12.56 -14.14
C ALA A 52 4.11 -13.67 -14.42
N GLY A 53 4.56 -14.37 -13.38
CA GLY A 53 5.51 -15.48 -13.51
C GLY A 53 6.95 -15.06 -13.74
N ARG A 54 7.26 -13.78 -13.62
CA ARG A 54 8.61 -13.25 -13.88
C ARG A 54 9.15 -12.57 -12.64
N ASN A 55 10.42 -12.86 -12.33
CA ASN A 55 11.14 -12.15 -11.26
C ASN A 55 11.49 -10.76 -11.77
N THR A 56 11.14 -9.75 -11.01
CA THR A 56 11.38 -8.36 -11.37
C THR A 56 11.87 -7.58 -10.17
N GLU A 57 12.68 -6.55 -10.42
CA GLU A 57 13.22 -5.69 -9.38
C GLU A 57 13.09 -4.24 -9.84
N TRP A 58 12.85 -3.36 -8.88
CA TRP A 58 12.82 -1.93 -9.16
C TRP A 58 13.16 -1.16 -7.90
N GLU A 59 13.34 0.16 -8.06
CA GLU A 59 13.58 1.06 -6.93
C GLU A 59 12.50 2.11 -6.87
N THR A 60 12.20 2.53 -5.65
CA THR A 60 11.25 3.62 -5.41
C THR A 60 11.90 4.69 -4.56
N GLU A 61 11.41 5.92 -4.74
CA GLU A 61 11.82 7.05 -3.93
C GLU A 61 10.58 7.75 -3.40
N VAL A 62 10.51 7.95 -2.08
CA VAL A 62 9.40 8.66 -1.46
C VAL A 62 9.53 10.14 -1.79
N THR A 63 8.49 10.71 -2.40
CA THR A 63 8.49 12.10 -2.85
C THR A 63 7.60 13.00 -2.01
N ALA A 64 6.66 12.44 -1.24
CA ALA A 64 5.79 13.21 -0.35
C ALA A 64 5.39 12.38 0.86
N GLN A 65 5.40 13.01 2.02
CA GLN A 65 4.94 12.44 3.29
C GLN A 65 4.24 13.54 4.06
N ALA A 66 2.93 13.41 4.21
CA ALA A 66 2.15 14.25 5.10
C ALA A 66 1.49 13.32 6.10
N ALA A 67 1.93 13.37 7.35
CA ALA A 67 1.53 12.41 8.38
C ALA A 67 0.00 12.26 8.44
N ASP A 68 -0.47 11.00 8.41
CA ASP A 68 -1.87 10.61 8.48
C ASP A 68 -2.72 11.08 7.31
N GLN A 69 -2.12 11.71 6.28
CA GLN A 69 -2.86 12.29 5.16
C GLN A 69 -2.43 11.77 3.81
N ARG A 70 -1.13 11.67 3.55
CA ARG A 70 -0.64 11.38 2.21
C ARG A 70 0.75 10.76 2.23
N LEU A 71 0.93 9.81 1.31
CA LEU A 71 2.22 9.18 1.05
C LEU A 71 2.34 9.02 -0.47
N ALA A 72 3.47 9.44 -1.04
CA ALA A 72 3.69 9.30 -2.48
C ALA A 72 5.12 8.86 -2.76
N TRP A 73 5.27 8.07 -3.82
CA TRP A 73 6.59 7.66 -4.29
C TRP A 73 6.60 7.52 -5.81
N THR A 74 7.79 7.60 -6.39
CA THR A 74 8.03 7.31 -7.79
C THR A 74 8.84 6.04 -7.91
N SER A 75 8.77 5.38 -9.07
CA SER A 75 9.45 4.11 -9.31
C SER A 75 10.33 4.18 -10.54
N ARG A 76 11.41 3.41 -10.53
CA ARG A 76 12.30 3.20 -11.67
C ARG A 76 12.38 1.70 -11.94
N GLY A 77 12.30 1.32 -13.20
CA GLY A 77 12.39 -0.09 -13.60
C GLY A 77 11.09 -0.85 -13.52
N SER A 78 9.96 -0.14 -13.53
CA SER A 78 8.64 -0.75 -13.45
C SER A 78 7.67 -0.08 -14.42
N VAL A 79 6.63 -0.80 -14.83
CA VAL A 79 5.51 -0.20 -15.59
C VAL A 79 4.74 0.80 -14.73
N ILE A 80 4.82 0.64 -13.42
CA ILE A 80 4.22 1.58 -12.48
C ILE A 80 5.24 2.66 -12.20
N LYS A 81 4.93 3.89 -12.60
CA LYS A 81 5.86 5.02 -12.49
C LYS A 81 5.73 5.76 -11.18
N GLY A 82 4.60 5.64 -10.51
CA GLY A 82 4.41 6.27 -9.22
C GLY A 82 3.13 5.85 -8.56
N CYS A 83 3.05 6.10 -7.26
CA CYS A 83 1.86 5.83 -6.45
C CYS A 83 1.62 6.98 -5.52
N VAL A 84 0.36 7.29 -5.29
CA VAL A 84 -0.07 8.25 -4.26
C VAL A 84 -1.12 7.55 -3.42
N VAL A 85 -0.91 7.52 -2.11
CA VAL A 85 -1.87 6.97 -1.15
C VAL A 85 -2.37 8.12 -0.30
N THR A 86 -3.67 8.29 -0.22
CA THR A 86 -4.28 9.31 0.64
C THR A 86 -5.17 8.64 1.69
N PHE A 87 -5.26 9.27 2.85
CA PHE A 87 -5.92 8.71 4.02
C PHE A 87 -6.98 9.70 4.47
N HIS A 88 -8.24 9.27 4.49
CA HIS A 88 -9.38 10.15 4.75
C HIS A 88 -10.14 9.66 5.99
N PRO A 89 -10.16 10.43 7.07
CA PRO A 89 -10.92 10.03 8.26
C PRO A 89 -12.43 10.05 7.98
N LEU A 90 -13.11 8.98 8.35
CA LEU A 90 -14.56 8.90 8.26
C LEU A 90 -15.19 8.99 9.64
N SER A 91 -14.49 8.49 10.66
CA SER A 91 -14.86 8.60 12.05
C SER A 91 -13.62 8.34 12.90
N SER A 92 -13.75 8.33 14.21
CA SER A 92 -12.64 8.02 15.10
C SER A 92 -12.12 6.58 14.96
N ALA A 93 -12.91 5.70 14.32
CA ALA A 93 -12.57 4.29 14.19
C ALA A 93 -12.67 3.79 12.75
N LYS A 94 -12.77 4.69 11.77
CA LYS A 94 -12.97 4.29 10.38
C LYS A 94 -12.32 5.30 9.44
N SER A 95 -11.70 4.80 8.38
CA SER A 95 -11.05 5.66 7.39
C SER A 95 -11.22 5.09 5.99
N LYS A 96 -10.96 5.93 4.99
CA LYS A 96 -10.96 5.54 3.59
C LYS A 96 -9.54 5.73 3.05
N ILE A 97 -9.02 4.69 2.41
CA ILE A 97 -7.70 4.71 1.78
C ILE A 97 -7.92 4.81 0.27
N MET A 98 -7.31 5.81 -0.36
CA MET A 98 -7.38 5.96 -1.81
C MET A 98 -5.98 5.80 -2.38
N LEU A 99 -5.85 4.97 -3.40
CA LEU A 99 -4.58 4.68 -4.05
C LEU A 99 -4.69 5.09 -5.52
N GLN A 100 -3.75 5.94 -5.97
CA GLN A 100 -3.61 6.33 -7.36
C GLN A 100 -2.28 5.78 -7.87
N VAL A 101 -2.33 5.03 -8.97
CA VAL A 101 -1.16 4.37 -9.55
C VAL A 101 -0.98 4.88 -10.97
N GLU A 102 0.21 5.40 -11.27
CA GLU A 102 0.56 5.80 -12.63
C GLU A 102 1.12 4.61 -13.38
N TYR A 103 0.42 4.21 -14.44
CA TYR A 103 0.79 3.06 -15.26
C TYR A 103 1.27 3.54 -16.62
N ASP A 104 2.45 3.06 -17.05
CA ASP A 104 3.01 3.36 -18.36
C ASP A 104 2.90 2.14 -19.26
N SER A 105 1.89 2.15 -20.14
CA SER A 105 1.64 1.03 -21.04
C SER A 105 2.76 0.83 -22.05
N GLN A 106 3.52 1.87 -22.39
CA GLN A 106 4.62 1.77 -23.34
C GLN A 106 5.81 1.01 -22.77
N GLY A 107 5.95 1.03 -21.44
CA GLY A 107 7.02 0.32 -20.76
C GLY A 107 6.68 -1.12 -20.42
N SER A 108 5.47 -1.58 -20.67
CA SER A 108 5.03 -2.89 -20.20
C SER A 108 5.84 -4.05 -20.78
N ALA A 109 6.20 -3.96 -22.06
CA ALA A 109 6.99 -5.02 -22.72
C ALA A 109 8.40 -5.13 -22.12
N GLU A 110 8.96 -4.01 -21.67
CA GLU A 110 10.30 -3.96 -21.07
C GLU A 110 10.29 -4.41 -19.60
N HIS A 111 9.18 -4.22 -18.93
CA HIS A 111 9.09 -4.40 -17.47
C HIS A 111 8.13 -5.52 -17.06
N GLY A 112 7.97 -6.55 -17.88
CA GLY A 112 7.23 -7.74 -17.49
C GLY A 112 5.92 -7.97 -18.22
N GLY A 113 5.50 -7.05 -19.09
CA GLY A 113 4.31 -7.24 -19.94
C GLY A 113 2.99 -7.18 -19.21
N GLU A 114 2.95 -6.60 -18.01
CA GLU A 114 1.73 -6.48 -17.21
C GLU A 114 0.75 -5.52 -17.86
N THR A 115 -0.52 -5.95 -18.04
CA THR A 115 -1.54 -5.11 -18.66
C THR A 115 -2.16 -4.15 -17.64
N LEU A 116 -2.80 -3.09 -18.16
CA LEU A 116 -3.52 -2.15 -17.32
C LEU A 116 -4.59 -2.85 -16.46
N GLU A 117 -5.33 -3.78 -17.06
CA GLU A 117 -6.35 -4.52 -16.34
C GLU A 117 -5.76 -5.40 -15.24
N ALA A 118 -4.65 -6.07 -15.53
CA ALA A 118 -3.98 -6.92 -14.53
C ALA A 118 -3.48 -6.08 -13.36
N VAL A 119 -2.88 -4.92 -13.63
CA VAL A 119 -2.45 -4.00 -12.57
C VAL A 119 -3.63 -3.51 -11.75
N SER A 120 -4.72 -3.15 -12.43
CA SER A 120 -5.94 -2.67 -11.76
C SER A 120 -6.50 -3.72 -10.80
N GLN A 121 -6.58 -4.98 -11.24
CA GLN A 121 -7.07 -6.07 -10.41
C GLN A 121 -6.13 -6.36 -9.23
N ARG A 122 -4.83 -6.31 -9.47
CA ARG A 122 -3.84 -6.53 -8.40
C ARG A 122 -3.94 -5.44 -7.35
N VAL A 123 -4.06 -4.19 -7.76
CA VAL A 123 -4.18 -3.06 -6.83
C VAL A 123 -5.43 -3.21 -5.97
N GLN A 124 -6.56 -3.58 -6.56
CA GLN A 124 -7.79 -3.81 -5.80
C GLN A 124 -7.60 -4.93 -4.80
N GLY A 125 -7.00 -6.04 -5.21
CA GLY A 125 -6.72 -7.16 -4.32
C GLY A 125 -5.76 -6.79 -3.19
N ASP A 126 -4.74 -5.98 -3.50
CA ASP A 126 -3.79 -5.52 -2.49
C ASP A 126 -4.49 -4.68 -1.42
N LEU A 127 -5.42 -3.81 -1.82
CA LEU A 127 -6.19 -3.01 -0.87
C LEU A 127 -7.08 -3.90 0.01
N GLU A 128 -7.68 -4.93 -0.57
CA GLU A 128 -8.50 -5.87 0.20
C GLU A 128 -7.66 -6.66 1.20
N ARG A 129 -6.46 -7.08 0.80
CA ARG A 129 -5.53 -7.76 1.69
C ARG A 129 -5.02 -6.81 2.78
N PHE A 130 -4.77 -5.55 2.44
CA PHE A 130 -4.42 -4.55 3.42
C PHE A 130 -5.53 -4.38 4.47
N LYS A 131 -6.77 -4.27 4.00
CA LYS A 131 -7.92 -4.16 4.92
C LYS A 131 -7.96 -5.33 5.90
N ALA A 132 -7.84 -6.55 5.40
CA ALA A 132 -7.85 -7.73 6.25
C ALA A 132 -6.71 -7.71 7.27
N LEU A 133 -5.52 -7.30 6.84
CA LEU A 133 -4.34 -7.23 7.71
C LEU A 133 -4.52 -6.21 8.82
N ILE A 134 -4.89 -4.98 8.46
CA ILE A 134 -4.91 -3.88 9.42
C ILE A 134 -6.07 -4.02 10.41
N GLU A 135 -7.22 -4.51 9.96
CA GLU A 135 -8.37 -4.73 10.85
C GLU A 135 -8.10 -5.85 11.84
N LYS A 136 -7.29 -6.82 11.45
CA LYS A 136 -6.89 -7.90 12.35
C LYS A 136 -5.89 -7.43 13.40
N ARG A 137 -5.00 -6.50 13.03
CA ARG A 137 -3.92 -6.04 13.90
C ARG A 137 -4.34 -4.96 14.88
N TRP A 138 -5.31 -4.13 14.50
CA TRP A 138 -5.68 -2.99 15.33
C TRP A 138 -6.85 -3.33 16.25
N ARG A 139 -6.72 -2.90 17.50
CA ARG A 139 -7.78 -3.02 18.49
C ARG A 139 -8.12 -1.64 19.02
N PRO A 140 -9.43 -1.27 19.05
CA PRO A 140 -9.83 0.04 19.54
C PRO A 140 -9.37 0.26 20.99
N PRO A 141 -8.72 1.40 21.27
CA PRO A 141 -8.40 1.74 22.65
C PRO A 141 -9.68 1.85 23.47
N GLY A 142 -9.60 1.51 24.73
CA GLY A 142 -10.76 1.55 25.62
C GLY A 142 -11.57 0.27 25.60
N ARG A 143 -11.79 -0.32 24.45
CA ARG A 143 -12.53 -1.59 24.39
C ARG A 143 -11.77 -2.71 25.08
N ASP A 144 -10.51 -2.88 24.73
CA ASP A 144 -9.67 -3.88 25.38
C ASP A 144 -9.43 -3.52 26.83
N THR A 145 -9.19 -2.23 27.10
CA THR A 145 -8.99 -1.74 28.45
C THR A 145 -10.20 -2.02 29.33
N ILE A 146 -11.40 -1.85 28.80
CA ILE A 146 -12.61 -2.12 29.56
C ILE A 146 -12.70 -3.61 29.92
N PHE A 147 -12.46 -4.48 28.96
CA PHE A 147 -12.55 -5.92 29.21
C PHE A 147 -11.41 -6.43 30.07
N ASP A 148 -10.21 -5.86 29.91
CA ASP A 148 -9.04 -6.31 30.65
C ASP A 148 -9.03 -5.83 32.08
N ASN A 149 -9.61 -4.67 32.35
CA ASN A 149 -9.54 -4.03 33.67
C ASN A 149 -10.75 -4.29 34.55
N PHE A 150 -11.83 -4.83 34.01
CA PHE A 150 -12.98 -5.17 34.83
C PHE A 150 -12.87 -6.59 35.32
N PRO A 151 -12.92 -6.78 36.64
CA PRO A 151 -12.92 -8.12 37.22
C PRO A 151 -14.31 -8.71 37.06
N MET A 152 -14.57 -9.18 35.94
CA MET A 152 -15.90 -9.70 35.61
C MET A 152 -16.13 -11.12 36.10
#